data_4bd8842f0a7c8074d8f753618ef97d5c
#
_entry.id   4bd8842f0a7c8074d8f753618ef97d5c
#
_cell.length_a   1.000
_cell.length_b   1.000
_cell.length_c   1.000
_cell.angle_alpha   90.00
_cell.angle_beta   90.00
_cell.angle_gamma   90.00
#
_symmetry.space_group_name_H-M   'P 1'
#
loop_
_entity.id
_entity.type
_entity.pdbx_description
1 polymer ?
#
loop_
_entity_poly.entity_id
_entity_poly.type
_entity_poly.pdbx_seq_one_letter_code
_entity_poly.pdbx_strand_id
1 'polypeptide(L)'
;MVTGELLSQEALKIFSAECGYIWGTAGVMWTRERQTELEHDHAGDNNYAMAIKYGSKWIGHIVYDCSGLILALLKTHDIKVPHGSNSQWNNSLSEKGTIEGDIPIGSAVFKVRNGNDYYHVGIYVGNGMVVEARGTTAGVVESRLSSWTHYGLLKGVTYSKDDGIEIGSEAIVDVPNDGTLNVRAKPSLTSRKTDVIYEGEKVEVLEQDVAWAKIRYTKEGYVMKKYLKVVE
;
A
#
# COMPACT_ATOMS: atom_id res chain seq x y z
N MET A 1 12.18 -13.34 0.59
CA MET A 1 10.74 -13.69 0.71
C MET A 1 9.96 -12.39 0.66
N VAL A 2 8.87 -12.32 -0.09
CA VAL A 2 8.06 -11.10 -0.22
C VAL A 2 7.05 -11.07 0.92
N THR A 3 7.02 -9.97 1.67
CA THR A 3 6.06 -9.81 2.77
C THR A 3 5.03 -8.72 2.46
N GLY A 4 3.89 -8.76 3.15
CA GLY A 4 2.86 -7.72 3.03
C GLY A 4 3.41 -6.33 3.41
N GLU A 5 4.25 -6.27 4.44
CA GLU A 5 4.89 -5.03 4.89
C GLU A 5 5.82 -4.45 3.81
N LEU A 6 6.57 -5.32 3.10
CA LEU A 6 7.41 -4.88 1.99
C LEU A 6 6.56 -4.27 0.87
N LEU A 7 5.47 -4.94 0.47
CA LEU A 7 4.55 -4.40 -0.55
C LEU A 7 3.94 -3.06 -0.12
N SER A 8 3.55 -2.94 1.14
CA SER A 8 3.05 -1.69 1.72
C SER A 8 4.06 -0.56 1.60
N GLN A 9 5.34 -0.82 1.94
CA GLN A 9 6.42 0.18 1.84
C GLN A 9 6.67 0.61 0.39
N GLU A 10 6.66 -0.33 -0.54
CA GLU A 10 6.84 -0.04 -1.96
C GLU A 10 5.65 0.75 -2.53
N ALA A 11 4.42 0.43 -2.14
CA ALA A 11 3.23 1.20 -2.51
C ALA A 11 3.32 2.65 -1.98
N LEU A 12 3.77 2.84 -0.75
CA LEU A 12 3.99 4.17 -0.17
C LEU A 12 5.10 4.96 -0.90
N LYS A 13 6.14 4.29 -1.40
CA LYS A 13 7.17 4.94 -2.25
C LYS A 13 6.57 5.41 -3.57
N ILE A 14 5.72 4.59 -4.22
CA ILE A 14 5.02 4.96 -5.45
C ILE A 14 4.10 6.16 -5.21
N PHE A 15 3.35 6.17 -4.10
CA PHE A 15 2.53 7.32 -3.70
C PHE A 15 3.38 8.58 -3.50
N SER A 16 4.48 8.48 -2.77
CA SER A 16 5.37 9.62 -2.49
C SER A 16 6.10 10.15 -3.74
N ALA A 17 6.19 9.36 -4.80
CA ALA A 17 6.77 9.76 -6.08
C ALA A 17 5.78 10.48 -7.01
N GLU A 18 4.58 10.81 -6.53
CA GLU A 18 3.53 11.53 -7.28
C GLU A 18 3.21 10.88 -8.64
N CYS A 19 3.10 9.56 -8.65
CA CYS A 19 2.79 8.79 -9.86
C CYS A 19 1.39 9.05 -10.38
N GLY A 20 1.23 8.97 -11.71
CA GLY A 20 -0.02 9.25 -12.38
C GLY A 20 -0.92 8.03 -12.58
N TYR A 21 -2.06 8.29 -13.19
CA TYR A 21 -2.98 7.24 -13.63
C TYR A 21 -3.28 7.35 -15.12
N ILE A 22 -3.03 6.26 -15.84
CA ILE A 22 -3.53 6.06 -17.22
C ILE A 22 -4.09 4.64 -17.30
N TRP A 23 -5.30 4.50 -17.80
CA TRP A 23 -5.96 3.20 -17.92
C TRP A 23 -5.15 2.25 -18.81
N GLY A 24 -5.00 0.98 -18.40
CA GLY A 24 -4.23 -0.05 -19.10
C GLY A 24 -2.72 -0.01 -18.87
N THR A 25 -2.21 0.83 -17.95
CA THR A 25 -0.76 0.93 -17.69
C THR A 25 -0.35 0.28 -16.37
N ALA A 26 0.92 -0.17 -16.30
CA ALA A 26 1.49 -0.85 -15.15
C ALA A 26 2.97 -0.43 -14.94
N GLY A 27 3.17 0.79 -14.47
CA GLY A 27 4.51 1.29 -14.14
C GLY A 27 5.34 1.69 -15.35
N VAL A 28 4.75 2.46 -16.25
CA VAL A 28 5.46 2.97 -17.45
C VAL A 28 5.68 4.48 -17.35
N MET A 29 6.82 4.94 -17.86
CA MET A 29 7.05 6.38 -18.03
C MET A 29 6.06 6.92 -19.06
N TRP A 30 5.27 7.93 -18.68
CA TRP A 30 4.33 8.56 -19.59
C TRP A 30 5.02 9.66 -20.38
N THR A 31 5.10 9.50 -21.70
CA THR A 31 5.77 10.45 -22.58
C THR A 31 4.76 11.15 -23.48
N ARG A 32 5.20 12.20 -24.15
CA ARG A 32 4.36 12.92 -25.14
C ARG A 32 3.98 12.01 -26.31
N GLU A 33 4.91 11.17 -26.76
CA GLU A 33 4.66 10.20 -27.84
C GLU A 33 3.56 9.24 -27.46
N ARG A 34 3.61 8.65 -26.25
CA ARG A 34 2.56 7.76 -25.73
C ARG A 34 1.22 8.44 -25.58
N GLN A 35 1.20 9.71 -25.18
CA GLN A 35 -0.05 10.49 -25.12
C GLN A 35 -0.64 10.69 -26.49
N THR A 36 0.18 11.04 -27.50
CA THR A 36 -0.26 11.25 -28.88
C THR A 36 -0.74 9.94 -29.51
N GLU A 37 -0.02 8.84 -29.32
CA GLU A 37 -0.43 7.50 -29.77
C GLU A 37 -1.78 7.11 -29.17
N LEU A 38 -1.95 7.29 -27.86
CA LEU A 38 -3.21 6.99 -27.17
C LEU A 38 -4.38 7.83 -27.71
N GLU A 39 -4.18 9.12 -27.96
CA GLU A 39 -5.18 10.02 -28.53
C GLU A 39 -5.58 9.60 -29.96
N HIS A 40 -4.63 9.12 -30.74
CA HIS A 40 -4.86 8.65 -32.11
C HIS A 40 -5.54 7.28 -32.14
N ASP A 41 -4.98 6.29 -31.41
CA ASP A 41 -5.40 4.90 -31.51
C ASP A 41 -6.72 4.60 -30.82
N HIS A 42 -7.07 5.40 -29.80
CA HIS A 42 -8.26 5.22 -28.98
C HIS A 42 -9.27 6.38 -29.10
N ALA A 43 -9.20 7.15 -30.19
CA ALA A 43 -10.17 8.21 -30.46
C ALA A 43 -11.62 7.68 -30.44
N GLY A 44 -12.43 8.20 -29.55
CA GLY A 44 -13.83 7.78 -29.39
C GLY A 44 -14.06 6.56 -28.49
N ASP A 45 -13.02 5.91 -27.97
CA ASP A 45 -13.14 4.84 -26.97
C ASP A 45 -13.38 5.43 -25.57
N ASN A 46 -14.56 5.15 -25.01
CA ASN A 46 -14.96 5.64 -23.70
C ASN A 46 -14.02 5.21 -22.56
N ASN A 47 -13.33 4.07 -22.67
CA ASN A 47 -12.38 3.61 -21.67
C ASN A 47 -11.18 4.55 -21.56
N TYR A 48 -10.80 5.18 -22.67
CA TYR A 48 -9.66 6.10 -22.74
C TYR A 48 -10.04 7.57 -22.68
N ALA A 49 -11.34 7.91 -22.67
CA ALA A 49 -11.81 9.29 -22.72
C ALA A 49 -11.16 10.21 -21.67
N MET A 50 -10.99 9.72 -20.44
CA MET A 50 -10.33 10.48 -19.37
C MET A 50 -8.82 10.61 -19.60
N ALA A 51 -8.16 9.56 -20.10
CA ALA A 51 -6.74 9.58 -20.42
C ALA A 51 -6.45 10.50 -21.62
N ILE A 52 -7.30 10.50 -22.65
CA ILE A 52 -7.23 11.43 -23.77
C ILE A 52 -7.36 12.88 -23.28
N LYS A 53 -8.37 13.16 -22.45
CA LYS A 53 -8.67 14.51 -22.00
C LYS A 53 -7.67 15.09 -21.00
N TYR A 54 -7.15 14.26 -20.09
CA TYR A 54 -6.37 14.72 -18.93
C TYR A 54 -5.01 14.05 -18.77
N GLY A 55 -4.67 13.06 -19.61
CA GLY A 55 -3.46 12.26 -19.46
C GLY A 55 -2.16 13.05 -19.66
N SER A 56 -2.22 14.12 -20.46
CA SER A 56 -1.06 15.00 -20.71
C SER A 56 -0.44 15.60 -19.45
N LYS A 57 -1.20 15.75 -18.36
CA LYS A 57 -0.67 16.21 -17.07
C LYS A 57 0.38 15.26 -16.46
N TRP A 58 0.36 13.99 -16.87
CA TRP A 58 1.26 12.97 -16.36
C TRP A 58 2.52 12.77 -17.20
N ILE A 59 2.71 13.55 -18.25
CA ILE A 59 3.94 13.49 -19.05
C ILE A 59 5.14 13.78 -18.15
N GLY A 60 6.12 12.86 -18.17
CA GLY A 60 7.29 12.88 -17.28
C GLY A 60 7.13 12.12 -15.98
N HIS A 61 5.95 11.56 -15.69
CA HIS A 61 5.70 10.73 -14.53
C HIS A 61 5.53 9.24 -14.90
N ILE A 62 5.75 8.37 -13.93
CA ILE A 62 5.37 6.96 -14.04
C ILE A 62 3.86 6.86 -13.81
N VAL A 63 3.18 6.04 -14.62
CA VAL A 63 1.72 5.88 -14.56
C VAL A 63 1.31 4.43 -14.38
N TYR A 64 0.20 4.25 -13.68
CA TYR A 64 -0.44 2.96 -13.40
C TYR A 64 -1.95 3.09 -13.62
N ASP A 65 -2.65 1.98 -13.92
CA ASP A 65 -4.05 1.85 -13.53
C ASP A 65 -4.16 1.10 -12.18
N CYS A 66 -5.38 0.89 -11.67
CA CYS A 66 -5.57 0.29 -10.35
C CYS A 66 -4.95 -1.11 -10.24
N SER A 67 -5.19 -1.97 -11.21
CA SER A 67 -4.65 -3.34 -11.26
C SER A 67 -3.19 -3.38 -11.71
N GLY A 68 -2.78 -2.42 -12.53
CA GLY A 68 -1.40 -2.22 -12.96
C GLY A 68 -0.47 -1.82 -11.83
N LEU A 69 -0.97 -1.12 -10.81
CA LEU A 69 -0.21 -0.86 -9.59
C LEU A 69 0.14 -2.18 -8.86
N ILE A 70 -0.83 -3.06 -8.68
CA ILE A 70 -0.62 -4.39 -8.06
C ILE A 70 0.35 -5.24 -8.91
N LEU A 71 0.12 -5.26 -10.24
CA LEU A 71 0.96 -5.99 -11.17
C LEU A 71 2.41 -5.50 -11.10
N ALA A 72 2.64 -4.21 -11.10
CA ALA A 72 3.98 -3.63 -11.07
C ALA A 72 4.70 -3.94 -9.74
N LEU A 73 4.02 -3.81 -8.59
CA LEU A 73 4.57 -4.18 -7.28
C LEU A 73 5.02 -5.64 -7.26
N LEU A 74 4.17 -6.56 -7.67
CA LEU A 74 4.48 -8.00 -7.62
C LEU A 74 5.52 -8.43 -8.66
N LYS A 75 5.55 -7.77 -9.82
CA LYS A 75 6.52 -8.04 -10.88
C LYS A 75 7.97 -7.80 -10.46
N THR A 76 8.23 -6.84 -9.59
CA THR A 76 9.59 -6.58 -9.05
C THR A 76 10.13 -7.76 -8.22
N HIS A 77 9.23 -8.66 -7.80
CA HIS A 77 9.51 -9.85 -7.00
C HIS A 77 9.28 -11.17 -7.76
N ASP A 78 9.21 -11.12 -9.09
CA ASP A 78 8.95 -12.27 -9.96
C ASP A 78 7.60 -12.98 -9.70
N ILE A 79 6.65 -12.33 -9.04
CA ILE A 79 5.30 -12.84 -8.81
C ILE A 79 4.40 -12.38 -9.97
N LYS A 80 3.83 -13.37 -10.68
CA LYS A 80 2.97 -13.11 -11.84
C LYS A 80 1.51 -13.01 -11.44
N VAL A 81 0.89 -11.90 -11.82
CA VAL A 81 -0.57 -11.69 -11.68
C VAL A 81 -1.14 -11.14 -12.98
N PRO A 82 -2.39 -11.42 -13.31
CA PRO A 82 -3.03 -10.84 -14.48
C PRO A 82 -3.25 -9.33 -14.32
N HIS A 83 -3.33 -8.63 -15.44
CA HIS A 83 -3.90 -7.27 -15.47
C HIS A 83 -5.43 -7.35 -15.37
N GLY A 84 -6.05 -6.41 -14.67
CA GLY A 84 -7.49 -6.37 -14.43
C GLY A 84 -7.89 -6.83 -13.01
N SER A 85 -8.57 -5.95 -12.28
CA SER A 85 -8.94 -6.17 -10.86
C SER A 85 -9.86 -7.38 -10.66
N ASN A 86 -10.83 -7.63 -11.54
CA ASN A 86 -11.64 -8.86 -11.52
C ASN A 86 -10.79 -10.12 -11.73
N SER A 87 -9.81 -10.06 -12.64
CA SER A 87 -8.90 -11.18 -12.89
C SER A 87 -7.99 -11.43 -11.69
N GLN A 88 -7.53 -10.39 -11.03
CA GLN A 88 -6.73 -10.48 -9.80
C GLN A 88 -7.56 -11.07 -8.66
N TRP A 89 -8.80 -10.62 -8.45
CA TRP A 89 -9.71 -11.20 -7.47
C TRP A 89 -9.91 -12.71 -7.69
N ASN A 90 -10.11 -13.12 -8.93
CA ASN A 90 -10.43 -14.52 -9.24
C ASN A 90 -9.20 -15.44 -9.18
N ASN A 91 -8.01 -14.95 -9.53
CA ASN A 91 -6.87 -15.82 -9.82
C ASN A 91 -5.65 -15.61 -8.92
N SER A 92 -5.52 -14.44 -8.25
CA SER A 92 -4.27 -14.05 -7.60
C SER A 92 -4.28 -14.12 -6.08
N LEU A 93 -5.39 -14.53 -5.47
CA LEU A 93 -5.57 -14.51 -4.02
C LEU A 93 -5.51 -15.92 -3.43
N SER A 94 -4.79 -16.09 -2.32
CA SER A 94 -4.76 -17.31 -1.50
C SER A 94 -5.91 -17.35 -0.49
N GLU A 95 -6.32 -16.20 0.00
CA GLU A 95 -7.44 -15.97 0.89
C GLU A 95 -8.16 -14.71 0.47
N LYS A 96 -9.48 -14.63 0.68
CA LYS A 96 -10.29 -13.46 0.36
C LYS A 96 -11.59 -13.44 1.14
N GLY A 97 -12.08 -12.23 1.43
CA GLY A 97 -13.32 -12.02 2.18
C GLY A 97 -13.78 -10.57 2.19
N THR A 98 -14.82 -10.31 2.97
CA THR A 98 -15.27 -8.97 3.34
C THR A 98 -14.36 -8.38 4.43
N ILE A 99 -14.24 -7.05 4.45
CA ILE A 99 -13.47 -6.36 5.50
C ILE A 99 -14.36 -6.22 6.74
N GLU A 100 -14.11 -7.05 7.73
CA GLU A 100 -14.82 -7.11 9.02
C GLU A 100 -13.83 -6.99 10.17
N GLY A 101 -13.18 -5.83 10.29
CA GLY A 101 -12.12 -5.61 11.28
C GLY A 101 -10.75 -5.47 10.63
N ASP A 102 -9.71 -5.87 11.36
CA ASP A 102 -8.32 -5.74 10.92
C ASP A 102 -7.98 -6.75 9.83
N ILE A 103 -7.27 -6.29 8.83
CA ILE A 103 -6.74 -7.11 7.74
C ILE A 103 -5.21 -6.98 7.69
N PRO A 104 -4.46 -8.01 7.24
CA PRO A 104 -3.00 -7.94 7.16
C PRO A 104 -2.51 -6.79 6.27
N ILE A 105 -1.44 -6.11 6.71
CA ILE A 105 -0.76 -5.08 5.89
C ILE A 105 -0.29 -5.71 4.58
N GLY A 106 -0.39 -4.95 3.48
CA GLY A 106 -0.06 -5.43 2.13
C GLY A 106 -1.15 -6.25 1.47
N SER A 107 -2.32 -6.43 2.13
CA SER A 107 -3.48 -7.05 1.48
C SER A 107 -3.95 -6.22 0.29
N ALA A 108 -4.33 -6.90 -0.79
CA ALA A 108 -5.10 -6.26 -1.85
C ALA A 108 -6.52 -5.99 -1.36
N VAL A 109 -7.02 -4.77 -1.55
CA VAL A 109 -8.39 -4.39 -1.18
C VAL A 109 -9.18 -4.02 -2.41
N PHE A 110 -10.48 -4.31 -2.40
CA PHE A 110 -11.33 -4.19 -3.59
C PHE A 110 -12.60 -3.40 -3.29
N LYS A 111 -13.03 -2.64 -4.31
CA LYS A 111 -14.38 -2.05 -4.39
C LYS A 111 -15.23 -2.91 -5.31
N VAL A 112 -16.45 -3.19 -4.87
CA VAL A 112 -17.37 -4.09 -5.57
C VAL A 112 -18.66 -3.36 -5.94
N ARG A 113 -19.18 -3.63 -7.12
CA ARG A 113 -20.52 -3.22 -7.55
C ARG A 113 -21.27 -4.43 -8.10
N ASN A 114 -22.60 -4.40 -8.02
CA ASN A 114 -23.48 -5.46 -8.51
C ASN A 114 -23.11 -6.88 -8.01
N GLY A 115 -22.53 -6.99 -6.81
CA GLY A 115 -22.21 -8.23 -6.11
C GLY A 115 -20.98 -9.00 -6.61
N ASN A 116 -20.59 -8.88 -7.88
CA ASN A 116 -19.52 -9.67 -8.48
C ASN A 116 -18.52 -8.88 -9.34
N ASP A 117 -18.70 -7.58 -9.49
CA ASP A 117 -17.79 -6.76 -10.26
C ASP A 117 -16.81 -6.05 -9.32
N TYR A 118 -15.62 -6.63 -9.16
CA TYR A 118 -14.49 -6.10 -8.40
C TYR A 118 -13.76 -5.07 -9.26
N TYR A 119 -14.42 -3.93 -9.49
CA TYR A 119 -14.03 -2.95 -10.50
C TYR A 119 -12.81 -2.12 -10.15
N HIS A 120 -12.35 -2.16 -8.91
CA HIS A 120 -11.22 -1.36 -8.44
C HIS A 120 -10.42 -2.08 -7.36
N VAL A 121 -9.09 -1.86 -7.33
CA VAL A 121 -8.16 -2.51 -6.41
C VAL A 121 -7.12 -1.51 -5.90
N GLY A 122 -6.68 -1.69 -4.67
CA GLY A 122 -5.60 -0.96 -4.01
C GLY A 122 -4.81 -1.87 -3.07
N ILE A 123 -3.79 -1.33 -2.41
CA ILE A 123 -2.98 -2.01 -1.38
C ILE A 123 -3.23 -1.36 -0.02
N TYR A 124 -3.61 -2.17 0.96
CA TYR A 124 -3.71 -1.74 2.35
C TYR A 124 -2.31 -1.50 2.92
N VAL A 125 -2.07 -0.29 3.41
CA VAL A 125 -0.75 0.12 3.90
C VAL A 125 -0.68 0.31 5.41
N GLY A 126 -1.71 -0.17 6.12
CA GLY A 126 -1.83 -0.01 7.57
C GLY A 126 -2.53 1.31 7.95
N ASN A 127 -2.83 1.48 9.24
CA ASN A 127 -3.46 2.69 9.81
C ASN A 127 -4.80 3.06 9.17
N GLY A 128 -5.56 2.08 8.69
CA GLY A 128 -6.81 2.32 7.97
C GLY A 128 -6.63 3.04 6.64
N MET A 129 -5.44 2.98 6.02
CA MET A 129 -5.11 3.66 4.77
C MET A 129 -4.80 2.67 3.64
N VAL A 130 -5.15 3.06 2.44
CA VAL A 130 -4.96 2.30 1.21
C VAL A 130 -4.29 3.18 0.17
N VAL A 131 -3.24 2.68 -0.47
CA VAL A 131 -2.67 3.29 -1.67
C VAL A 131 -3.37 2.71 -2.90
N GLU A 132 -3.89 3.58 -3.73
CA GLU A 132 -4.63 3.23 -4.95
C GLU A 132 -4.25 4.12 -6.14
N ALA A 133 -4.19 3.57 -7.34
CA ALA A 133 -4.20 4.36 -8.56
C ALA A 133 -5.68 4.64 -8.92
N ARG A 134 -6.18 5.85 -8.57
CA ARG A 134 -7.62 6.14 -8.49
C ARG A 134 -8.23 6.52 -9.84
N GLY A 135 -7.53 7.26 -10.64
CA GLY A 135 -8.03 7.73 -11.93
C GLY A 135 -7.18 8.87 -12.49
N THR A 136 -7.39 9.20 -13.77
CA THR A 136 -6.50 10.11 -14.54
C THR A 136 -6.37 11.50 -13.91
N THR A 137 -7.39 12.01 -13.27
CA THR A 137 -7.32 13.33 -12.62
C THR A 137 -6.61 13.31 -11.27
N ALA A 138 -6.62 12.18 -10.57
CA ALA A 138 -6.09 12.04 -9.21
C ALA A 138 -4.67 11.43 -9.17
N GLY A 139 -4.37 10.46 -10.06
CA GLY A 139 -3.12 9.69 -10.00
C GLY A 139 -3.13 8.63 -8.91
N VAL A 140 -1.95 8.35 -8.37
CA VAL A 140 -1.78 7.48 -7.21
C VAL A 140 -2.00 8.31 -5.94
N VAL A 141 -2.89 7.84 -5.08
CA VAL A 141 -3.34 8.56 -3.88
C VAL A 141 -3.53 7.61 -2.70
N GLU A 142 -3.61 8.17 -1.50
CA GLU A 142 -4.11 7.48 -0.32
C GLU A 142 -5.63 7.67 -0.17
N SER A 143 -6.28 6.63 0.35
CA SER A 143 -7.71 6.66 0.74
C SER A 143 -7.95 5.87 2.03
N ARG A 144 -9.09 6.09 2.67
CA ARG A 144 -9.46 5.39 3.90
C ARG A 144 -9.94 3.96 3.59
N LEU A 145 -9.50 2.97 4.37
CA LEU A 145 -9.94 1.58 4.27
C LEU A 145 -11.46 1.45 4.39
N SER A 146 -12.12 2.31 5.15
CA SER A 146 -13.58 2.34 5.32
C SER A 146 -14.36 2.57 4.02
N SER A 147 -13.70 2.99 2.93
CA SER A 147 -14.30 3.11 1.59
C SER A 147 -14.17 1.84 0.73
N TRP A 148 -13.62 0.77 1.29
CA TRP A 148 -13.39 -0.52 0.64
C TRP A 148 -14.25 -1.59 1.31
N THR A 149 -14.57 -2.66 0.60
CA THR A 149 -15.53 -3.67 1.08
C THR A 149 -14.94 -5.07 1.17
N HIS A 150 -13.96 -5.39 0.36
CA HIS A 150 -13.36 -6.72 0.29
C HIS A 150 -11.84 -6.65 0.34
N TYR A 151 -11.22 -7.73 0.81
CA TYR A 151 -9.77 -7.89 0.80
C TYR A 151 -9.38 -9.27 0.28
N GLY A 152 -8.11 -9.41 -0.05
CA GLY A 152 -7.51 -10.72 -0.33
C GLY A 152 -6.01 -10.71 -0.15
N LEU A 153 -5.48 -11.85 0.28
CA LEU A 153 -4.07 -12.10 0.46
C LEU A 153 -3.48 -12.56 -0.89
N LEU A 154 -2.49 -11.84 -1.38
CA LEU A 154 -1.86 -12.12 -2.68
C LEU A 154 -1.02 -13.41 -2.60
N LYS A 155 -1.17 -14.31 -3.57
CA LYS A 155 -0.37 -15.52 -3.67
C LYS A 155 1.11 -15.19 -3.82
N GLY A 156 1.98 -15.93 -3.12
CA GLY A 156 3.43 -15.71 -3.13
C GLY A 156 3.92 -14.61 -2.19
N VAL A 157 3.00 -13.99 -1.44
CA VAL A 157 3.29 -13.02 -0.39
C VAL A 157 3.05 -13.66 0.96
N THR A 158 3.99 -13.47 1.87
CA THR A 158 3.86 -13.88 3.27
C THR A 158 3.25 -12.73 4.07
N TYR A 159 2.23 -13.04 4.83
CA TYR A 159 1.59 -12.10 5.73
C TYR A 159 1.90 -12.53 7.17
N SER A 160 2.44 -11.63 7.96
CA SER A 160 2.52 -11.85 9.40
C SER A 160 1.09 -11.96 9.92
N LYS A 161 0.81 -13.00 10.68
CA LYS A 161 -0.28 -12.91 11.66
C LYS A 161 0.14 -11.79 12.59
N ASP A 162 -0.75 -10.88 12.87
CA ASP A 162 -0.52 -9.89 13.91
C ASP A 162 -0.54 -10.63 15.27
N ASP A 163 0.56 -11.32 15.57
CA ASP A 163 0.83 -11.89 16.89
C ASP A 163 1.17 -10.73 17.83
N GLY A 164 0.21 -9.81 17.97
CA GLY A 164 0.37 -8.52 18.63
C GLY A 164 1.35 -8.56 19.80
N ILE A 165 2.21 -7.56 19.88
CA ILE A 165 3.07 -7.41 21.08
C ILE A 165 2.12 -7.15 22.24
N GLU A 166 2.19 -7.95 23.30
CA GLU A 166 1.29 -7.81 24.44
C GLU A 166 1.38 -6.40 25.04
N ILE A 167 0.23 -5.75 25.25
CA ILE A 167 0.19 -4.42 25.88
C ILE A 167 0.72 -4.55 27.32
N GLY A 168 1.66 -3.71 27.68
CA GLY A 168 2.39 -3.76 28.95
C GLY A 168 3.65 -4.62 28.92
N SER A 169 3.94 -5.30 27.79
CA SER A 169 5.19 -6.07 27.67
C SER A 169 6.38 -5.19 27.28
N GLU A 170 7.59 -5.67 27.61
CA GLU A 170 8.82 -5.13 27.03
C GLU A 170 9.02 -5.65 25.60
N ALA A 171 9.46 -4.76 24.72
CA ALA A 171 9.91 -5.08 23.38
C ALA A 171 11.30 -4.48 23.11
N ILE A 172 12.04 -5.05 22.19
CA ILE A 172 13.33 -4.52 21.74
C ILE A 172 13.14 -3.88 20.36
N VAL A 173 13.78 -2.75 20.14
CA VAL A 173 13.85 -2.11 18.82
C VAL A 173 14.71 -2.97 17.90
N ASP A 174 14.10 -3.47 16.82
CA ASP A 174 14.73 -4.35 15.82
C ASP A 174 14.69 -3.64 14.46
N VAL A 175 15.74 -2.90 14.14
CA VAL A 175 15.92 -2.20 12.85
C VAL A 175 17.19 -2.71 12.16
N PRO A 176 17.14 -3.03 10.86
CA PRO A 176 18.30 -3.58 10.16
C PRO A 176 19.52 -2.64 10.21
N ASN A 177 20.73 -3.23 10.31
CA ASN A 177 22.03 -2.56 10.17
C ASN A 177 22.31 -1.46 11.22
N ASP A 178 22.08 -1.75 12.49
CA ASP A 178 22.27 -0.80 13.61
C ASP A 178 21.57 0.56 13.36
N GLY A 179 20.41 0.47 12.80
CA GLY A 179 19.61 1.60 12.37
C GLY A 179 18.95 2.38 13.50
N THR A 180 18.19 3.38 13.12
CA THR A 180 17.42 4.20 14.04
C THR A 180 15.92 4.15 13.71
N LEU A 181 15.08 4.18 14.74
CA LEU A 181 13.63 4.21 14.62
C LEU A 181 13.10 5.59 15.03
N ASN A 182 12.37 6.23 14.13
CA ASN A 182 11.79 7.54 14.42
C ASN A 182 10.59 7.40 15.38
N VAL A 183 10.62 8.13 16.46
CA VAL A 183 9.49 8.33 17.36
C VAL A 183 8.65 9.51 16.85
N ARG A 184 7.32 9.35 16.82
CA ARG A 184 6.42 10.35 16.24
C ARG A 184 5.32 10.76 17.23
N ALA A 185 4.83 11.98 17.07
CA ALA A 185 3.78 12.53 17.92
C ALA A 185 2.40 11.86 17.73
N LYS A 186 2.17 11.20 16.58
CA LYS A 186 0.95 10.47 16.24
C LYS A 186 1.29 9.28 15.36
N PRO A 187 0.47 8.23 15.31
CA PRO A 187 0.69 7.06 14.45
C PRO A 187 0.45 7.39 12.97
N SER A 188 1.39 8.10 12.36
CA SER A 188 1.34 8.51 10.95
C SER A 188 2.73 8.85 10.43
N LEU A 189 3.04 8.44 9.20
CA LEU A 189 4.31 8.75 8.52
C LEU A 189 4.52 10.26 8.29
N THR A 190 3.44 11.02 8.18
CA THR A 190 3.47 12.49 8.01
C THR A 190 3.50 13.25 9.34
N SER A 191 3.31 12.54 10.47
CA SER A 191 3.35 13.16 11.79
C SER A 191 4.77 13.63 12.15
N ARG A 192 4.84 14.72 12.91
CA ARG A 192 6.10 15.29 13.38
C ARG A 192 6.93 14.23 14.12
N LYS A 193 8.20 14.10 13.75
CA LYS A 193 9.20 13.34 14.50
C LYS A 193 9.47 14.06 15.82
N THR A 194 9.38 13.33 16.92
CA THR A 194 9.61 13.86 18.27
C THR A 194 10.93 13.42 18.86
N ASP A 195 11.40 12.23 18.45
CA ASP A 195 12.63 11.64 18.92
C ASP A 195 13.12 10.55 17.96
N VAL A 196 14.22 9.91 18.31
CA VAL A 196 14.81 8.74 17.65
C VAL A 196 15.23 7.76 18.73
N ILE A 197 14.98 6.46 18.52
CA ILE A 197 15.48 5.36 19.34
C ILE A 197 16.32 4.43 18.47
N TYR A 198 17.22 3.67 19.09
CA TYR A 198 18.25 2.90 18.40
C TYR A 198 17.97 1.41 18.45
N GLU A 199 18.56 0.69 17.53
CA GLU A 199 18.59 -0.78 17.55
C GLU A 199 18.98 -1.32 18.91
N GLY A 200 18.27 -2.34 19.41
CA GLY A 200 18.52 -2.97 20.71
C GLY A 200 17.96 -2.24 21.93
N GLU A 201 17.43 -1.02 21.79
CA GLU A 201 16.81 -0.33 22.92
C GLU A 201 15.51 -1.03 23.35
N LYS A 202 15.30 -1.12 24.66
CA LYS A 202 14.09 -1.67 25.26
C LYS A 202 13.03 -0.60 25.39
N VAL A 203 11.80 -0.97 25.08
CA VAL A 203 10.61 -0.13 25.18
C VAL A 203 9.46 -0.92 25.78
N GLU A 204 8.58 -0.26 26.51
CA GLU A 204 7.31 -0.84 26.96
C GLU A 204 6.22 -0.47 25.95
N VAL A 205 5.42 -1.45 25.53
CA VAL A 205 4.29 -1.21 24.60
C VAL A 205 3.06 -0.86 25.39
N LEU A 206 2.55 0.36 25.22
CA LEU A 206 1.40 0.89 25.95
C LEU A 206 0.07 0.70 25.22
N GLU A 207 0.09 0.85 23.91
CA GLU A 207 -1.04 0.70 22.98
C GLU A 207 -0.49 0.25 21.64
N GLN A 208 -1.26 -0.44 20.84
CA GLN A 208 -0.87 -0.77 19.48
C GLN A 208 -2.08 -0.89 18.55
N ASP A 209 -1.84 -0.61 17.29
CA ASP A 209 -2.66 -1.04 16.16
C ASP A 209 -1.82 -1.93 15.22
N VAL A 210 -2.33 -2.24 14.05
CA VAL A 210 -1.66 -3.13 13.08
C VAL A 210 -0.27 -2.63 12.66
N ALA A 211 -0.02 -1.33 12.65
CA ALA A 211 1.21 -0.74 12.10
C ALA A 211 2.02 0.08 13.11
N TRP A 212 1.39 0.56 14.17
CA TRP A 212 2.00 1.47 15.13
C TRP A 212 1.87 0.92 16.56
N ALA A 213 2.90 1.15 17.36
CA ALA A 213 2.85 0.97 18.78
C ALA A 213 3.10 2.32 19.47
N LYS A 214 2.28 2.64 20.48
CA LYS A 214 2.61 3.67 21.45
C LYS A 214 3.53 3.04 22.48
N ILE A 215 4.66 3.64 22.68
CA ILE A 215 5.70 3.09 23.53
C ILE A 215 6.05 4.05 24.67
N ARG A 216 6.50 3.47 25.79
CA ARG A 216 7.27 4.16 26.83
C ARG A 216 8.73 3.69 26.76
N TYR A 217 9.65 4.62 26.71
CA TYR A 217 11.09 4.44 26.85
C TYR A 217 11.58 5.43 27.92
N THR A 218 12.41 6.39 27.65
CA THR A 218 12.64 7.54 28.57
C THR A 218 11.50 8.57 28.52
N LYS A 219 10.69 8.52 27.46
CA LYS A 219 9.51 9.36 27.15
C LYS A 219 8.43 8.48 26.51
N GLU A 220 7.27 9.05 26.19
CA GLU A 220 6.24 8.36 25.42
C GLU A 220 6.17 8.84 23.98
N GLY A 221 5.94 7.93 23.04
CA GLY A 221 5.78 8.23 21.63
C GLY A 221 5.28 7.07 20.81
N TYR A 222 5.20 7.24 19.49
CA TYR A 222 4.70 6.24 18.56
C TYR A 222 5.80 5.78 17.61
N VAL A 223 5.94 4.46 17.45
CA VAL A 223 6.84 3.81 16.50
C VAL A 223 6.07 2.82 15.63
N MET A 224 6.62 2.47 14.49
CA MET A 224 6.07 1.39 13.66
C MET A 224 6.34 0.04 14.33
N LYS A 225 5.28 -0.70 14.65
CA LYS A 225 5.32 -1.98 15.38
C LYS A 225 6.23 -3.03 14.75
N LYS A 226 6.37 -3.06 13.41
CA LYS A 226 7.25 -4.00 12.70
C LYS A 226 8.73 -3.91 13.06
N TYR A 227 9.14 -2.86 13.75
CA TYR A 227 10.51 -2.68 14.28
C TYR A 227 10.60 -2.95 15.78
N LEU A 228 9.60 -3.62 16.35
CA LEU A 228 9.62 -4.09 17.72
C LEU A 228 9.68 -5.62 17.72
N LYS A 229 10.50 -6.16 18.59
CA LYS A 229 10.63 -7.60 18.84
C LYS A 229 10.32 -7.88 20.30
N VAL A 230 9.53 -8.92 20.54
CA VAL A 230 9.20 -9.35 21.91
C VAL A 230 10.46 -9.86 22.60
N VAL A 231 10.63 -9.49 23.85
CA VAL A 231 11.68 -10.04 24.74
C VAL A 231 11.13 -11.33 25.33
N GLU A 232 11.79 -12.46 25.04
CA GLU A 232 11.52 -13.76 25.67
C GLU A 232 12.01 -13.81 27.13
#